data_8614c1f5ba8f5e6842e48abab519fb57
#
_entry.id   8614c1f5ba8f5e6842e48abab519fb57
#
_cell.length_a   1.000
_cell.length_b   1.000
_cell.length_c   1.000
_cell.angle_alpha   90.00
_cell.angle_beta   90.00
_cell.angle_gamma   90.00
#
_symmetry.space_group_name_H-M   'P 1'
#
loop_
_entity.id
_entity.type
_entity.pdbx_description
1 polymer ?
#
loop_
_entity_poly.entity_id
_entity_poly.type
_entity_poly.pdbx_seq_one_letter_code
_entity_poly.pdbx_strand_id
1 'polypeptide(L)'
;MNLVERTINYVANKDWAINVEWGITQLSKSLMAMSSDAPKDALTILKEETLSQSISTVNFKNRYGDNSYNIKEISFTGVMMLEGGLCSYGINDVTKLLYNAYNDPNVSAILLTMDSGGGDPLAGSELNQALKDRTIPVVARVHTCASACYMGVLNADEIIGSGIYSNIGSIGAFVSINAEFLKEYSEKILDIYAAQSGDKNKAFRDLLKGDFSEIQKSVDNLAQIFQKDVSKLRQLNDKYTDTLNGGIWKAEEAKKRGLIDSIGSKNYAIKRLINYLNNKI
;
A
#
# COMPACT_ATOMS: atom_id res chain seq x y z
N MET A 1 23.56 -13.10 0.50
CA MET A 1 22.87 -12.00 -0.19
C MET A 1 22.65 -10.91 0.84
N ASN A 2 23.24 -9.75 0.64
CA ASN A 2 23.10 -8.63 1.57
C ASN A 2 21.71 -7.97 1.43
N LEU A 3 21.36 -7.07 2.34
CA LEU A 3 20.02 -6.45 2.35
C LEU A 3 19.77 -5.60 1.08
N VAL A 4 20.84 -5.01 0.53
CA VAL A 4 20.80 -4.24 -0.74
C VAL A 4 20.44 -5.17 -1.90
N GLU A 5 21.12 -6.31 -2.03
CA GLU A 5 20.82 -7.32 -3.06
C GLU A 5 19.40 -7.88 -2.93
N ARG A 6 18.91 -8.07 -1.69
CA ARG A 6 17.51 -8.48 -1.43
C ARG A 6 16.53 -7.42 -1.91
N THR A 7 16.77 -6.15 -1.60
CA THR A 7 15.89 -5.05 -2.00
C THR A 7 15.88 -4.87 -3.51
N ILE A 8 17.06 -4.92 -4.16
CA ILE A 8 17.16 -4.84 -5.62
C ILE A 8 16.43 -6.01 -6.28
N ASN A 9 16.65 -7.24 -5.80
CA ASN A 9 15.98 -8.43 -6.34
C ASN A 9 14.46 -8.40 -6.11
N TYR A 10 14.01 -7.88 -4.96
CA TYR A 10 12.58 -7.71 -4.67
C TYR A 10 11.95 -6.71 -5.63
N VAL A 11 12.61 -5.57 -5.87
CA VAL A 11 12.13 -4.52 -6.79
C VAL A 11 12.16 -4.99 -8.26
N ALA A 12 13.19 -5.74 -8.65
CA ALA A 12 13.41 -6.16 -10.04
C ALA A 12 12.51 -7.33 -10.50
N ASN A 13 11.98 -8.12 -9.56
CA ASN A 13 11.32 -9.39 -9.88
C ASN A 13 9.81 -9.42 -9.53
N LYS A 14 9.16 -8.27 -9.34
CA LYS A 14 7.74 -8.22 -9.00
C LYS A 14 6.94 -7.28 -9.89
N ASP A 15 5.68 -7.65 -10.12
CA ASP A 15 4.68 -6.76 -10.67
C ASP A 15 4.38 -5.65 -9.66
N TRP A 16 4.35 -4.40 -10.12
CA TRP A 16 4.16 -3.26 -9.24
C TRP A 16 2.80 -2.60 -9.51
N ALA A 17 2.05 -2.41 -8.44
CA ALA A 17 0.92 -1.50 -8.38
C ALA A 17 1.37 -0.21 -7.66
N ILE A 18 2.11 0.66 -8.35
CA ILE A 18 2.66 1.90 -7.79
C ILE A 18 2.41 3.09 -8.72
N ASN A 19 2.20 4.27 -8.13
CA ASN A 19 2.26 5.50 -8.91
C ASN A 19 3.71 5.80 -9.30
N VAL A 20 3.99 5.97 -10.59
CA VAL A 20 5.35 6.07 -11.15
C VAL A 20 6.12 7.26 -10.61
N GLU A 21 5.53 8.47 -10.59
CA GLU A 21 6.20 9.69 -10.11
C GLU A 21 6.57 9.58 -8.64
N TRP A 22 5.65 9.04 -7.85
CA TRP A 22 5.87 8.79 -6.43
C TRP A 22 6.94 7.71 -6.23
N GLY A 23 6.89 6.62 -7.00
CA GLY A 23 7.86 5.52 -6.96
C GLY A 23 9.29 5.99 -7.28
N ILE A 24 9.48 6.80 -8.31
CA ILE A 24 10.78 7.40 -8.67
C ILE A 24 11.34 8.23 -7.51
N THR A 25 10.49 9.04 -6.87
CA THR A 25 10.91 9.86 -5.72
C THR A 25 11.39 9.00 -4.55
N GLN A 26 10.68 7.90 -4.24
CA GLN A 26 11.07 7.00 -3.14
C GLN A 26 12.33 6.19 -3.49
N LEU A 27 12.45 5.72 -4.73
CA LEU A 27 13.65 5.04 -5.19
C LEU A 27 14.89 5.95 -5.08
N SER A 28 14.78 7.21 -5.49
CA SER A 28 15.86 8.19 -5.36
C SER A 28 16.29 8.39 -3.90
N LYS A 29 15.34 8.48 -2.97
CA LYS A 29 15.64 8.56 -1.53
C LYS A 29 16.35 7.31 -1.01
N SER A 30 15.90 6.13 -1.44
CA SER A 30 16.51 4.85 -1.05
C SER A 30 17.94 4.72 -1.58
N LEU A 31 18.18 5.12 -2.83
CA LEU A 31 19.53 5.11 -3.43
C LEU A 31 20.47 6.09 -2.72
N MET A 32 19.99 7.28 -2.33
CA MET A 32 20.78 8.22 -1.52
C MET A 32 21.13 7.63 -0.15
N ALA A 33 20.19 6.96 0.52
CA ALA A 33 20.46 6.29 1.79
C ALA A 33 21.47 5.13 1.66
N MET A 34 21.45 4.41 0.53
CA MET A 34 22.38 3.31 0.24
C MET A 34 23.81 3.78 -0.07
N SER A 35 23.99 5.00 -0.56
CA SER A 35 25.30 5.59 -0.83
C SER A 35 26.00 6.11 0.43
N SER A 36 25.34 6.11 1.59
CA SER A 36 25.95 6.45 2.87
C SER A 36 26.65 5.24 3.47
N ASP A 37 27.88 5.42 3.95
CA ASP A 37 28.69 4.39 4.66
C ASP A 37 28.14 4.08 6.07
N ALA A 38 26.82 4.11 6.26
CA ALA A 38 26.20 3.89 7.55
C ALA A 38 26.35 2.43 8.01
N PRO A 39 26.76 2.18 9.27
CA PRO A 39 26.87 0.83 9.83
C PRO A 39 25.52 0.08 9.78
N LYS A 40 25.55 -1.25 9.57
CA LYS A 40 24.34 -2.09 9.49
C LYS A 40 23.44 -1.96 10.74
N ASP A 41 24.04 -1.75 11.91
CA ASP A 41 23.31 -1.58 13.17
C ASP A 41 22.52 -0.26 13.21
N ALA A 42 23.07 0.81 12.62
CA ALA A 42 22.39 2.10 12.51
C ALA A 42 21.12 2.02 11.65
N LEU A 43 21.12 1.19 10.60
CA LEU A 43 19.94 1.00 9.74
C LEU A 43 18.81 0.26 10.47
N THR A 44 19.15 -0.71 11.31
CA THR A 44 18.18 -1.44 12.13
C THR A 44 17.57 -0.52 13.19
N ILE A 45 18.40 0.27 13.87
CA ILE A 45 17.97 1.28 14.86
C ILE A 45 17.04 2.30 14.21
N LEU A 46 17.40 2.83 13.02
CA LEU A 46 16.56 3.77 12.28
C LEU A 46 15.21 3.17 11.88
N LYS A 47 15.17 1.89 11.51
CA LYS A 47 13.90 1.19 11.21
C LYS A 47 13.03 1.09 12.45
N GLU A 48 13.58 0.71 13.60
CA GLU A 48 12.86 0.60 14.86
C GLU A 48 12.37 1.95 15.36
N GLU A 49 13.19 3.00 15.27
CA GLU A 49 12.80 4.37 15.60
C GLU A 49 11.68 4.87 14.69
N THR A 50 11.78 4.63 13.37
CA THR A 50 10.75 5.01 12.41
C THR A 50 9.43 4.31 12.71
N LEU A 51 9.46 3.02 13.04
CA LEU A 51 8.28 2.26 13.43
C LEU A 51 7.68 2.79 14.74
N SER A 52 8.51 3.09 15.76
CA SER A 52 8.04 3.64 17.02
C SER A 52 7.37 5.01 16.87
N GLN A 53 7.90 5.87 15.99
CA GLN A 53 7.32 7.18 15.66
C GLN A 53 6.01 7.07 14.86
N SER A 54 5.78 5.95 14.17
CA SER A 54 4.56 5.71 13.41
C SER A 54 3.36 5.33 14.29
N ILE A 55 3.58 5.12 15.60
CA ILE A 55 2.55 4.71 16.55
C ILE A 55 2.35 5.82 17.58
N SER A 56 1.14 6.32 17.67
CA SER A 56 0.74 7.24 18.73
C SER A 56 -0.61 6.85 19.32
N THR A 57 -0.89 7.31 20.52
CA THR A 57 -2.18 7.09 21.16
C THR A 57 -2.80 8.42 21.51
N VAL A 58 -4.04 8.62 21.06
CA VAL A 58 -4.83 9.82 21.39
C VAL A 58 -5.93 9.43 22.36
N ASN A 59 -5.82 9.93 23.61
CA ASN A 59 -6.87 9.78 24.60
C ASN A 59 -7.93 10.86 24.40
N PHE A 60 -9.14 10.46 24.12
CA PHE A 60 -10.27 11.37 23.98
C PHE A 60 -11.21 11.22 25.16
N LYS A 61 -11.41 12.32 25.93
CA LYS A 61 -12.48 12.42 26.93
C LYS A 61 -13.69 13.11 26.29
N ASN A 62 -14.83 12.47 26.32
CA ASN A 62 -16.07 13.10 25.89
C ASN A 62 -16.39 14.25 26.86
N ARG A 63 -16.66 15.47 26.31
CA ARG A 63 -17.00 16.66 27.10
C ARG A 63 -18.34 16.55 27.83
N TYR A 64 -19.20 15.62 27.43
CA TYR A 64 -20.59 15.51 27.87
C TYR A 64 -20.96 14.12 28.40
N GLY A 65 -20.00 13.24 28.68
CA GLY A 65 -20.25 11.90 29.18
C GLY A 65 -19.00 11.28 29.83
N ASP A 66 -19.22 10.25 30.65
CA ASP A 66 -18.18 9.52 31.37
C ASP A 66 -17.30 8.63 30.45
N ASN A 67 -17.58 8.57 29.16
CA ASN A 67 -16.88 7.70 28.23
C ASN A 67 -15.55 8.35 27.77
N SER A 68 -14.44 7.73 28.13
CA SER A 68 -13.13 8.00 27.55
C SER A 68 -12.82 6.96 26.49
N TYR A 69 -12.42 7.40 25.30
CA TYR A 69 -12.02 6.51 24.21
C TYR A 69 -10.51 6.61 24.00
N ASN A 70 -9.88 5.46 23.86
CA ASN A 70 -8.47 5.33 23.54
C ASN A 70 -8.33 4.98 22.05
N ILE A 71 -7.97 5.96 21.25
CA ILE A 71 -7.79 5.79 19.81
C ILE A 71 -6.31 5.61 19.50
N LYS A 72 -5.95 4.45 18.99
CA LYS A 72 -4.59 4.18 18.54
C LYS A 72 -4.40 4.73 17.12
N GLU A 73 -3.40 5.57 16.94
CA GLU A 73 -2.98 6.01 15.60
C GLU A 73 -1.85 5.12 15.12
N ILE A 74 -1.99 4.62 13.88
CA ILE A 74 -0.97 3.86 13.17
C ILE A 74 -0.74 4.58 11.84
N SER A 75 0.51 4.91 11.52
CA SER A 75 0.86 5.63 10.31
C SER A 75 1.78 4.80 9.43
N PHE A 76 1.56 4.86 8.12
CA PHE A 76 2.46 4.28 7.12
C PHE A 76 2.81 5.32 6.07
N THR A 77 4.11 5.47 5.78
CA THR A 77 4.62 6.32 4.71
C THR A 77 5.69 5.56 3.95
N GLY A 78 5.57 5.51 2.65
CA GLY A 78 6.59 4.88 1.81
C GLY A 78 6.04 3.94 0.74
N VAL A 79 6.94 3.22 0.05
CA VAL A 79 6.57 2.17 -0.90
C VAL A 79 5.98 0.98 -0.14
N MET A 80 4.84 0.48 -0.59
CA MET A 80 4.23 -0.71 0.00
C MET A 80 5.02 -1.96 -0.38
N MET A 81 5.68 -2.55 0.60
CA MET A 81 6.37 -3.85 0.52
C MET A 81 5.99 -4.68 1.74
N LEU A 82 5.98 -6.00 1.60
CA LEU A 82 5.65 -6.88 2.74
C LEU A 82 6.61 -6.68 3.90
N GLU A 83 7.92 -6.80 3.65
CA GLU A 83 8.97 -6.77 4.68
C GLU A 83 9.61 -5.39 4.90
N GLY A 84 9.18 -4.39 4.12
CA GLY A 84 9.80 -3.06 4.14
C GLY A 84 11.14 -3.00 3.42
N GLY A 85 11.79 -1.84 3.49
CA GLY A 85 13.08 -1.56 2.88
C GLY A 85 14.22 -1.44 3.89
N LEU A 86 15.35 -0.89 3.44
CA LEU A 86 16.55 -0.73 4.26
C LEU A 86 16.33 0.11 5.54
N CYS A 87 15.54 1.17 5.41
CA CYS A 87 15.28 2.13 6.49
C CYS A 87 13.77 2.34 6.72
N SER A 88 12.94 1.38 6.29
CA SER A 88 11.49 1.47 6.42
C SER A 88 10.89 0.16 6.88
N TYR A 89 9.84 0.26 7.68
CA TYR A 89 9.00 -0.89 8.03
C TYR A 89 8.11 -1.29 6.85
N GLY A 90 7.66 -2.55 6.84
CA GLY A 90 6.80 -3.11 5.81
C GLY A 90 5.33 -3.19 6.26
N ILE A 91 4.51 -3.68 5.37
CA ILE A 91 3.09 -3.89 5.68
C ILE A 91 2.88 -4.99 6.71
N ASN A 92 3.76 -6.00 6.77
CA ASN A 92 3.74 -7.00 7.84
C ASN A 92 3.90 -6.38 9.24
N ASP A 93 4.72 -5.33 9.38
CA ASP A 93 4.85 -4.60 10.64
C ASP A 93 3.54 -3.83 10.95
N VAL A 94 2.92 -3.19 9.95
CA VAL A 94 1.64 -2.47 10.10
C VAL A 94 0.50 -3.42 10.48
N THR A 95 0.36 -4.55 9.77
CA THR A 95 -0.69 -5.54 10.07
C THR A 95 -0.52 -6.14 11.46
N LYS A 96 0.71 -6.40 11.89
CA LYS A 96 1.01 -6.82 13.26
C LYS A 96 0.54 -5.78 14.29
N LEU A 97 0.74 -4.48 14.03
CA LEU A 97 0.25 -3.41 14.89
C LEU A 97 -1.28 -3.35 14.93
N LEU A 98 -1.95 -3.59 13.79
CA LEU A 98 -3.41 -3.67 13.70
C LEU A 98 -3.93 -4.83 14.55
N TYR A 99 -3.41 -6.06 14.36
CA TYR A 99 -3.84 -7.22 15.13
C TYR A 99 -3.55 -7.07 16.63
N ASN A 100 -2.42 -6.48 17.02
CA ASN A 100 -2.14 -6.16 18.42
C ASN A 100 -3.18 -5.19 18.99
N ALA A 101 -3.59 -4.17 18.21
CA ALA A 101 -4.61 -3.23 18.64
C ALA A 101 -6.01 -3.87 18.72
N TYR A 102 -6.36 -4.80 17.83
CA TYR A 102 -7.60 -5.56 17.86
C TYR A 102 -7.75 -6.42 19.11
N ASN A 103 -6.62 -6.91 19.63
CA ASN A 103 -6.56 -7.78 20.81
C ASN A 103 -6.31 -7.01 22.12
N ASP A 104 -6.09 -5.71 22.08
CA ASP A 104 -5.88 -4.87 23.27
C ASP A 104 -7.23 -4.31 23.76
N PRO A 105 -7.74 -4.77 24.93
CA PRO A 105 -9.02 -4.31 25.47
C PRO A 105 -9.03 -2.81 25.83
N ASN A 106 -7.86 -2.18 25.92
CA ASN A 106 -7.77 -0.74 26.19
C ASN A 106 -7.88 0.09 24.91
N VAL A 107 -7.81 -0.49 23.72
CA VAL A 107 -7.93 0.23 22.44
C VAL A 107 -9.39 0.21 21.97
N SER A 108 -9.98 1.39 21.81
CA SER A 108 -11.37 1.53 21.39
C SER A 108 -11.54 1.60 19.87
N ALA A 109 -10.61 2.20 19.17
CA ALA A 109 -10.63 2.38 17.72
C ALA A 109 -9.24 2.68 17.15
N ILE A 110 -9.09 2.62 15.84
CA ILE A 110 -7.83 2.89 15.14
C ILE A 110 -8.01 4.01 14.12
N LEU A 111 -7.11 4.98 14.15
CA LEU A 111 -6.89 5.93 13.07
C LEU A 111 -5.67 5.45 12.24
N LEU A 112 -5.92 4.92 11.06
CA LEU A 112 -4.87 4.50 10.14
C LEU A 112 -4.54 5.65 9.18
N THR A 113 -3.34 6.23 9.30
CA THR A 113 -2.88 7.32 8.42
C THR A 113 -1.96 6.75 7.34
N MET A 114 -2.31 6.96 6.06
CA MET A 114 -1.58 6.41 4.92
C MET A 114 -1.05 7.50 4.00
N ASP A 115 0.22 7.39 3.59
CA ASP A 115 0.85 8.22 2.57
C ASP A 115 1.74 7.37 1.67
N SER A 116 1.15 6.85 0.60
CA SER A 116 1.83 5.91 -0.29
C SER A 116 1.31 5.95 -1.72
N GLY A 117 2.23 5.93 -2.67
CA GLY A 117 1.91 5.74 -4.09
C GLY A 117 1.57 4.31 -4.48
N GLY A 118 1.62 3.38 -3.53
CA GLY A 118 1.43 1.96 -3.78
C GLY A 118 2.72 1.15 -3.70
N GLY A 119 2.78 0.03 -4.42
CA GLY A 119 3.91 -0.88 -4.41
C GLY A 119 3.50 -2.31 -4.76
N ASP A 120 3.93 -3.28 -3.94
CA ASP A 120 3.61 -4.70 -4.11
C ASP A 120 2.10 -4.96 -3.89
N PRO A 121 1.41 -5.57 -4.85
CA PRO A 121 0.00 -5.95 -4.70
C PRO A 121 -0.25 -6.88 -3.51
N LEU A 122 0.71 -7.76 -3.17
CA LEU A 122 0.59 -8.61 -1.99
C LEU A 122 0.57 -7.80 -0.70
N ALA A 123 1.37 -6.74 -0.60
CA ALA A 123 1.34 -5.84 0.55
C ALA A 123 -0.02 -5.12 0.64
N GLY A 124 -0.60 -4.69 -0.49
CA GLY A 124 -1.95 -4.15 -0.54
C GLY A 124 -3.00 -5.16 -0.07
N SER A 125 -2.92 -6.40 -0.56
CA SER A 125 -3.81 -7.49 -0.18
C SER A 125 -3.73 -7.84 1.31
N GLU A 126 -2.53 -7.91 1.89
CA GLU A 126 -2.32 -8.19 3.32
C GLU A 126 -2.94 -7.10 4.20
N LEU A 127 -2.72 -5.83 3.88
CA LEU A 127 -3.35 -4.73 4.61
C LEU A 127 -4.88 -4.79 4.51
N ASN A 128 -5.40 -5.05 3.30
CA ASN A 128 -6.83 -5.18 3.06
C ASN A 128 -7.45 -6.32 3.87
N GLN A 129 -6.78 -7.48 3.95
CA GLN A 129 -7.23 -8.60 4.77
C GLN A 129 -7.21 -8.25 6.26
N ALA A 130 -6.15 -7.62 6.78
CA ALA A 130 -6.10 -7.18 8.17
C ALA A 130 -7.22 -6.19 8.52
N LEU A 131 -7.60 -5.30 7.58
CA LEU A 131 -8.73 -4.39 7.77
C LEU A 131 -10.08 -5.11 7.68
N LYS A 132 -10.20 -6.17 6.89
CA LYS A 132 -11.40 -7.01 6.83
C LYS A 132 -11.62 -7.75 8.16
N ASP A 133 -10.55 -8.20 8.80
CA ASP A 133 -10.58 -8.95 10.07
C ASP A 133 -10.77 -8.04 11.31
N ARG A 134 -10.95 -6.74 11.14
CA ARG A 134 -11.06 -5.80 12.26
C ARG A 134 -12.19 -6.13 13.21
N THR A 135 -11.93 -5.99 14.50
CA THR A 135 -12.88 -6.17 15.60
C THR A 135 -13.34 -4.85 16.22
N ILE A 136 -12.61 -3.78 15.95
CA ILE A 136 -12.87 -2.40 16.38
C ILE A 136 -12.91 -1.45 15.18
N PRO A 137 -13.56 -0.27 15.29
CA PRO A 137 -13.62 0.67 14.18
C PRO A 137 -12.24 1.14 13.70
N VAL A 138 -12.04 1.16 12.37
CA VAL A 138 -10.83 1.65 11.72
C VAL A 138 -11.20 2.68 10.65
N VAL A 139 -10.76 3.91 10.82
CA VAL A 139 -10.85 4.96 9.80
C VAL A 139 -9.51 5.14 9.15
N ALA A 140 -9.46 5.03 7.82
CA ALA A 140 -8.28 5.32 7.02
C ALA A 140 -8.27 6.81 6.63
N ARG A 141 -7.28 7.56 7.12
CA ARG A 141 -7.03 8.95 6.71
C ARG A 141 -5.86 8.98 5.75
N VAL A 142 -6.08 9.47 4.53
CA VAL A 142 -5.11 9.30 3.44
C VAL A 142 -4.59 10.62 2.89
N HIS A 143 -3.26 10.71 2.71
CA HIS A 143 -2.56 11.80 2.02
C HIS A 143 -2.45 11.48 0.53
N THR A 144 -1.43 10.71 0.13
CA THR A 144 -1.41 9.99 -1.13
C THR A 144 -1.85 8.55 -0.84
N CYS A 145 -2.84 8.09 -1.58
CA CYS A 145 -3.34 6.73 -1.46
C CYS A 145 -3.65 6.19 -2.86
N ALA A 146 -2.63 5.65 -3.48
CA ALA A 146 -2.70 5.21 -4.86
C ALA A 146 -2.35 3.73 -4.99
N SER A 147 -2.96 3.06 -5.97
CA SER A 147 -2.61 1.71 -6.39
C SER A 147 -2.67 0.70 -5.24
N ALA A 148 -1.63 -0.06 -4.91
CA ALA A 148 -1.63 -1.03 -3.81
C ALA A 148 -2.01 -0.40 -2.45
N CYS A 149 -1.74 0.89 -2.22
CA CYS A 149 -2.19 1.58 -1.01
C CYS A 149 -3.71 1.73 -0.99
N TYR A 150 -4.32 2.10 -2.11
CA TYR A 150 -5.77 2.20 -2.21
C TYR A 150 -6.43 0.82 -2.08
N MET A 151 -5.84 -0.21 -2.70
CA MET A 151 -6.25 -1.61 -2.49
C MET A 151 -6.25 -1.98 -1.01
N GLY A 152 -5.20 -1.59 -0.28
CA GLY A 152 -5.02 -1.92 1.14
C GLY A 152 -6.08 -1.32 2.06
N VAL A 153 -6.58 -0.12 1.78
CA VAL A 153 -7.54 0.59 2.66
C VAL A 153 -9.00 0.32 2.35
N LEU A 154 -9.32 -0.46 1.32
CA LEU A 154 -10.70 -0.67 0.85
C LEU A 154 -11.66 -1.22 1.92
N ASN A 155 -11.18 -2.02 2.87
CA ASN A 155 -11.99 -2.56 3.96
C ASN A 155 -11.97 -1.69 5.24
N ALA A 156 -11.44 -0.46 5.23
CA ALA A 156 -11.64 0.46 6.33
C ALA A 156 -13.13 0.85 6.48
N ASP A 157 -13.56 1.21 7.68
CA ASP A 157 -14.96 1.66 7.91
C ASP A 157 -15.25 2.97 7.17
N GLU A 158 -14.25 3.82 7.02
CA GLU A 158 -14.34 5.07 6.26
C GLU A 158 -12.95 5.42 5.69
N ILE A 159 -12.90 5.93 4.46
CA ILE A 159 -11.69 6.45 3.82
C ILE A 159 -11.82 7.98 3.72
N ILE A 160 -10.95 8.71 4.40
CA ILE A 160 -11.00 10.17 4.51
C ILE A 160 -9.76 10.79 3.84
N GLY A 161 -9.96 11.59 2.79
CA GLY A 161 -8.88 12.42 2.25
C GLY A 161 -8.42 13.44 3.29
N SER A 162 -7.11 13.54 3.54
CA SER A 162 -6.57 14.40 4.60
C SER A 162 -6.71 15.90 4.32
N GLY A 163 -7.00 16.26 3.08
CA GLY A 163 -7.23 17.61 2.60
C GLY A 163 -7.48 17.61 1.09
N ILE A 164 -7.77 18.78 0.54
CA ILE A 164 -8.09 18.94 -0.90
C ILE A 164 -6.95 18.52 -1.84
N TYR A 165 -5.71 18.52 -1.35
CA TYR A 165 -4.52 18.12 -2.12
C TYR A 165 -4.20 16.63 -2.06
N SER A 166 -4.95 15.83 -1.31
CA SER A 166 -4.77 14.38 -1.29
C SER A 166 -4.94 13.80 -2.69
N ASN A 167 -4.11 12.78 -3.01
CA ASN A 167 -4.11 12.08 -4.29
C ASN A 167 -4.63 10.67 -4.10
N ILE A 168 -5.70 10.28 -4.80
CA ILE A 168 -6.37 8.99 -4.62
C ILE A 168 -6.60 8.33 -5.97
N GLY A 169 -6.46 7.01 -6.05
CA GLY A 169 -6.77 6.25 -7.26
C GLY A 169 -5.63 5.38 -7.74
N SER A 170 -5.21 5.55 -9.01
CA SER A 170 -4.24 4.66 -9.68
C SER A 170 -4.67 3.20 -9.62
N ILE A 171 -5.95 2.93 -9.94
CA ILE A 171 -6.54 1.59 -9.91
C ILE A 171 -6.15 0.87 -11.19
N GLY A 172 -5.02 0.18 -11.13
CA GLY A 172 -4.42 -0.50 -12.28
C GLY A 172 -3.13 -1.20 -11.89
N ALA A 173 -2.48 -1.82 -12.86
CA ALA A 173 -1.21 -2.49 -12.70
C ALA A 173 -0.28 -2.22 -13.90
N PHE A 174 1.01 -2.31 -13.68
CA PHE A 174 2.01 -2.26 -14.75
C PHE A 174 3.25 -3.04 -14.34
N VAL A 175 4.06 -3.40 -15.33
CA VAL A 175 5.40 -3.95 -15.12
C VAL A 175 6.41 -3.11 -15.91
N SER A 176 7.56 -2.83 -15.32
CA SER A 176 8.68 -2.19 -16.00
C SER A 176 9.81 -3.18 -16.17
N ILE A 177 10.30 -3.34 -17.40
CA ILE A 177 11.33 -4.29 -17.76
C ILE A 177 12.53 -3.52 -18.29
N ASN A 178 13.72 -3.81 -17.76
CA ASN A 178 14.96 -3.24 -18.28
C ASN A 178 15.38 -3.96 -19.56
N ALA A 179 15.29 -3.28 -20.69
CA ALA A 179 15.63 -3.85 -22.00
C ALA A 179 17.13 -4.17 -22.14
N GLU A 180 18.02 -3.39 -21.53
CA GLU A 180 19.47 -3.65 -21.54
C GLU A 180 19.79 -4.93 -20.76
N PHE A 181 19.14 -5.13 -19.61
CA PHE A 181 19.26 -6.36 -18.83
C PHE A 181 18.84 -7.59 -19.64
N LEU A 182 17.71 -7.52 -20.36
CA LEU A 182 17.25 -8.64 -21.20
C LEU A 182 18.24 -8.97 -22.29
N LYS A 183 18.80 -7.95 -22.95
CA LYS A 183 19.83 -8.13 -23.97
C LYS A 183 21.09 -8.77 -23.39
N GLU A 184 21.61 -8.22 -22.30
CA GLU A 184 22.78 -8.74 -21.63
C GLU A 184 22.60 -10.17 -21.12
N TYR A 185 21.41 -10.46 -20.56
CA TYR A 185 21.06 -11.82 -20.11
C TYR A 185 21.09 -12.81 -21.27
N SER A 186 20.43 -12.50 -22.40
CA SER A 186 20.37 -13.38 -23.55
C SER A 186 21.74 -13.63 -24.21
N GLU A 187 22.67 -12.67 -24.07
CA GLU A 187 24.06 -12.79 -24.62
C GLU A 187 25.00 -13.60 -23.70
N LYS A 188 24.76 -13.58 -22.37
CA LYS A 188 25.69 -14.12 -21.37
C LYS A 188 25.20 -15.35 -20.63
N ILE A 189 23.91 -15.63 -20.63
CA ILE A 189 23.29 -16.70 -19.83
C ILE A 189 22.65 -17.73 -20.76
N LEU A 190 22.95 -18.97 -20.51
CA LEU A 190 22.34 -20.12 -21.18
C LEU A 190 21.53 -20.92 -20.15
N ASP A 191 20.21 -20.88 -20.26
CA ASP A 191 19.30 -21.67 -19.44
C ASP A 191 19.03 -23.03 -20.05
N ILE A 192 19.17 -24.09 -19.27
CA ILE A 192 18.83 -25.45 -19.66
C ILE A 192 17.63 -25.92 -18.84
N TYR A 193 16.56 -26.26 -19.51
CA TYR A 193 15.32 -26.72 -18.90
C TYR A 193 15.13 -28.23 -19.09
N ALA A 194 14.56 -28.91 -18.09
CA ALA A 194 14.14 -30.28 -18.25
C ALA A 194 13.05 -30.39 -19.30
N ALA A 195 13.06 -31.45 -20.12
CA ALA A 195 12.13 -31.64 -21.23
C ALA A 195 10.65 -31.60 -20.78
N GLN A 196 10.36 -32.12 -19.56
CA GLN A 196 9.03 -32.15 -18.97
C GLN A 196 8.61 -30.82 -18.30
N SER A 197 9.47 -29.78 -18.30
CA SER A 197 9.22 -28.49 -17.63
C SER A 197 8.90 -27.39 -18.63
N GLY A 198 8.02 -27.66 -19.59
CA GLY A 198 7.69 -26.79 -20.70
C GLY A 198 7.21 -25.38 -20.28
N ASP A 199 6.50 -25.27 -19.16
CA ASP A 199 5.96 -23.99 -18.69
C ASP A 199 6.86 -23.25 -17.68
N LYS A 200 7.97 -23.89 -17.26
CA LYS A 200 8.89 -23.23 -16.32
C LYS A 200 9.53 -22.00 -16.94
N ASN A 201 9.38 -20.86 -16.26
CA ASN A 201 9.83 -19.54 -16.73
C ASN A 201 9.36 -19.17 -18.16
N LYS A 202 8.20 -19.70 -18.59
CA LYS A 202 7.70 -19.49 -19.96
C LYS A 202 7.58 -18.00 -20.29
N ALA A 203 6.99 -17.20 -19.40
CA ALA A 203 6.84 -15.77 -19.58
C ALA A 203 8.17 -15.05 -19.81
N PHE A 204 9.22 -15.40 -19.04
CA PHE A 204 10.56 -14.84 -19.22
C PHE A 204 11.24 -15.29 -20.51
N ARG A 205 11.11 -16.58 -20.87
CA ARG A 205 11.66 -17.12 -22.14
C ARG A 205 11.00 -16.51 -23.38
N ASP A 206 9.70 -16.27 -23.31
CA ASP A 206 8.95 -15.61 -24.37
C ASP A 206 9.34 -14.13 -24.47
N LEU A 207 9.51 -13.47 -23.32
CA LEU A 207 10.01 -12.10 -23.24
C LEU A 207 11.39 -11.93 -23.92
N LEU A 208 12.34 -12.86 -23.69
CA LEU A 208 13.66 -12.85 -24.34
C LEU A 208 13.55 -12.99 -25.88
N LYS A 209 12.44 -13.50 -26.39
CA LYS A 209 12.13 -13.60 -27.83
C LYS A 209 11.29 -12.42 -28.33
N GLY A 210 10.98 -11.44 -27.47
CA GLY A 210 10.14 -10.30 -27.81
C GLY A 210 8.63 -10.56 -27.73
N ASP A 211 8.21 -11.70 -27.16
CA ASP A 211 6.79 -12.00 -26.92
C ASP A 211 6.39 -11.61 -25.47
N PHE A 212 5.54 -10.59 -25.37
CA PHE A 212 5.06 -10.02 -24.11
C PHE A 212 3.72 -10.60 -23.64
N SER A 213 3.14 -11.54 -24.41
CA SER A 213 1.74 -11.98 -24.24
C SER A 213 1.44 -12.55 -22.85
N GLU A 214 2.33 -13.36 -22.29
CA GLU A 214 2.13 -13.96 -20.94
C GLU A 214 2.27 -12.91 -19.83
N ILE A 215 3.21 -11.97 -19.98
CA ILE A 215 3.37 -10.85 -19.02
C ILE A 215 2.15 -9.93 -19.10
N GLN A 216 1.68 -9.59 -20.30
CA GLN A 216 0.47 -8.79 -20.50
C GLN A 216 -0.74 -9.44 -19.83
N LYS A 217 -0.96 -10.73 -19.99
CA LYS A 217 -2.03 -11.47 -19.31
C LYS A 217 -1.94 -11.37 -17.79
N SER A 218 -0.72 -11.47 -17.24
CA SER A 218 -0.51 -11.36 -15.79
C SER A 218 -0.90 -9.97 -15.28
N VAL A 219 -0.44 -8.92 -15.96
CA VAL A 219 -0.75 -7.53 -15.62
C VAL A 219 -2.25 -7.23 -15.77
N ASP A 220 -2.87 -7.69 -16.84
CA ASP A 220 -4.31 -7.53 -17.08
C ASP A 220 -5.14 -8.23 -15.99
N ASN A 221 -4.76 -9.45 -15.62
CA ASN A 221 -5.43 -10.20 -14.57
C ASN A 221 -5.33 -9.50 -13.22
N LEU A 222 -4.14 -8.99 -12.86
CA LEU A 222 -3.96 -8.22 -11.64
C LEU A 222 -4.83 -6.96 -11.62
N ALA A 223 -4.86 -6.21 -12.74
CA ALA A 223 -5.70 -5.02 -12.88
C ALA A 223 -7.20 -5.37 -12.75
N GLN A 224 -7.66 -6.45 -13.38
CA GLN A 224 -9.05 -6.91 -13.31
C GLN A 224 -9.47 -7.30 -11.89
N ILE A 225 -8.62 -8.02 -11.15
CA ILE A 225 -8.88 -8.39 -9.75
C ILE A 225 -9.04 -7.12 -8.91
N PHE A 226 -8.12 -6.18 -9.04
CA PHE A 226 -8.16 -4.92 -8.29
C PHE A 226 -9.40 -4.09 -8.63
N GLN A 227 -9.72 -3.91 -9.91
CA GLN A 227 -10.93 -3.19 -10.37
C GLN A 227 -12.21 -3.82 -9.82
N LYS A 228 -12.28 -5.16 -9.80
CA LYS A 228 -13.41 -5.92 -9.25
C LYS A 228 -13.55 -5.67 -7.74
N ASP A 229 -12.45 -5.68 -6.98
CA ASP A 229 -12.49 -5.43 -5.54
C ASP A 229 -12.95 -4.00 -5.23
N VAL A 230 -12.45 -3.01 -5.99
CA VAL A 230 -12.91 -1.62 -5.85
C VAL A 230 -14.40 -1.51 -6.16
N SER A 231 -14.86 -2.08 -7.28
CA SER A 231 -16.29 -2.04 -7.66
C SER A 231 -17.20 -2.72 -6.64
N LYS A 232 -16.69 -3.75 -5.95
CA LYS A 232 -17.44 -4.47 -4.91
C LYS A 232 -17.51 -3.70 -3.60
N LEU A 233 -16.44 -3.01 -3.21
CA LEU A 233 -16.29 -2.42 -1.88
C LEU A 233 -16.58 -0.92 -1.85
N ARG A 234 -16.69 -0.27 -3.02
CA ARG A 234 -16.96 1.17 -3.12
C ARG A 234 -18.24 1.43 -3.91
N GLN A 235 -18.98 2.46 -3.50
CA GLN A 235 -20.15 2.96 -4.24
C GLN A 235 -19.68 3.95 -5.30
N LEU A 236 -19.20 3.42 -6.43
CA LEU A 236 -18.71 4.25 -7.52
C LEU A 236 -19.85 5.01 -8.20
N ASN A 237 -19.54 6.21 -8.69
CA ASN A 237 -20.48 7.04 -9.42
C ASN A 237 -20.37 6.76 -10.93
N ASP A 238 -21.40 6.16 -11.52
CA ASP A 238 -21.47 5.72 -12.91
C ASP A 238 -21.28 6.83 -13.95
N LYS A 239 -21.37 8.10 -13.55
CA LYS A 239 -21.06 9.24 -14.43
C LYS A 239 -19.59 9.29 -14.84
N TYR A 240 -18.71 8.68 -14.05
CA TYR A 240 -17.28 8.69 -14.23
C TYR A 240 -16.78 7.33 -14.70
N THR A 241 -16.94 7.04 -15.99
CA THR A 241 -16.63 5.72 -16.60
C THR A 241 -15.15 5.39 -16.60
N ASP A 242 -14.28 6.39 -16.41
CA ASP A 242 -12.82 6.30 -16.39
C ASP A 242 -12.23 6.07 -14.98
N THR A 243 -13.06 5.96 -13.95
CA THR A 243 -12.62 5.85 -12.54
C THR A 243 -11.64 4.69 -12.32
N LEU A 244 -11.81 3.59 -13.03
CA LEU A 244 -11.01 2.38 -12.90
C LEU A 244 -9.85 2.27 -13.92
N ASN A 245 -9.59 3.33 -14.71
CA ASN A 245 -8.61 3.30 -15.78
C ASN A 245 -7.20 3.75 -15.35
N GLY A 246 -6.85 3.60 -14.06
CA GLY A 246 -5.53 3.91 -13.55
C GLY A 246 -5.26 5.39 -13.26
N GLY A 247 -6.26 6.26 -13.39
CA GLY A 247 -6.13 7.68 -13.11
C GLY A 247 -5.93 8.01 -11.61
N ILE A 248 -5.38 9.20 -11.33
CA ILE A 248 -5.24 9.75 -9.99
C ILE A 248 -6.04 11.05 -9.91
N TRP A 249 -6.81 11.18 -8.85
CA TRP A 249 -7.68 12.33 -8.63
C TRP A 249 -7.37 13.03 -7.31
N LYS A 250 -7.53 14.34 -7.30
CA LYS A 250 -7.55 15.11 -6.05
C LYS A 250 -8.78 14.73 -5.22
N ALA A 251 -8.70 14.96 -3.92
CA ALA A 251 -9.71 14.49 -2.96
C ALA A 251 -11.15 14.84 -3.34
N GLU A 252 -11.41 16.07 -3.82
CA GLU A 252 -12.76 16.47 -4.23
C GLU A 252 -13.29 15.64 -5.41
N GLU A 253 -12.46 15.37 -6.39
CA GLU A 253 -12.82 14.56 -7.54
C GLU A 253 -12.94 13.08 -7.15
N ALA A 254 -12.01 12.56 -6.33
CA ALA A 254 -12.06 11.21 -5.81
C ALA A 254 -13.36 10.96 -5.01
N LYS A 255 -13.81 11.93 -4.23
CA LYS A 255 -15.08 11.87 -3.51
C LYS A 255 -16.29 11.82 -4.47
N LYS A 256 -16.31 12.65 -5.50
CA LYS A 256 -17.39 12.65 -6.51
C LYS A 256 -17.47 11.30 -7.25
N ARG A 257 -16.35 10.63 -7.45
CA ARG A 257 -16.21 9.32 -8.07
C ARG A 257 -16.59 8.15 -7.13
N GLY A 258 -16.77 8.41 -5.84
CA GLY A 258 -17.07 7.39 -4.83
C GLY A 258 -15.85 6.65 -4.30
N LEU A 259 -14.64 7.13 -4.57
CA LEU A 259 -13.40 6.51 -4.10
C LEU A 259 -13.12 6.77 -2.62
N ILE A 260 -13.55 7.90 -2.08
CA ILE A 260 -13.45 8.25 -0.66
C ILE A 260 -14.79 8.74 -0.13
N ASP A 261 -14.97 8.65 1.17
CA ASP A 261 -16.24 8.99 1.83
C ASP A 261 -16.32 10.48 2.17
N SER A 262 -15.21 11.06 2.63
CA SER A 262 -15.14 12.46 3.05
C SER A 262 -13.74 13.05 2.94
N ILE A 263 -13.65 14.36 3.19
CA ILE A 263 -12.38 15.10 3.26
C ILE A 263 -12.34 15.80 4.61
N GLY A 264 -11.24 15.64 5.35
CA GLY A 264 -11.18 16.23 6.67
C GLY A 264 -9.81 16.17 7.37
N SER A 265 -9.69 17.02 8.39
CA SER A 265 -8.53 17.04 9.26
C SER A 265 -8.42 15.77 10.12
N LYS A 266 -7.29 15.59 10.80
CA LYS A 266 -7.12 14.52 11.80
C LYS A 266 -8.23 14.55 12.86
N ASN A 267 -8.55 15.74 13.36
CA ASN A 267 -9.63 15.90 14.34
C ASN A 267 -11.01 15.51 13.79
N TYR A 268 -11.26 15.73 12.50
CA TYR A 268 -12.47 15.26 11.84
C TYR A 268 -12.52 13.73 11.81
N ALA A 269 -11.43 13.06 11.42
CA ALA A 269 -11.33 11.61 11.40
C ALA A 269 -11.54 10.99 12.80
N ILE A 270 -10.96 11.61 13.84
CA ILE A 270 -11.18 11.20 15.24
C ILE A 270 -12.66 11.33 15.62
N LYS A 271 -13.33 12.42 15.26
CA LYS A 271 -14.77 12.58 15.51
C LYS A 271 -15.60 11.49 14.80
N ARG A 272 -15.21 11.08 13.58
CA ARG A 272 -15.87 9.98 12.86
C ARG A 272 -15.72 8.67 13.64
N LEU A 273 -14.53 8.34 14.14
CA LEU A 273 -14.31 7.15 14.98
C LEU A 273 -15.18 7.18 16.24
N ILE A 274 -15.28 8.31 16.92
CA ILE A 274 -16.14 8.48 18.11
C ILE A 274 -17.61 8.23 17.75
N ASN A 275 -18.07 8.72 16.60
CA ASN A 275 -19.43 8.44 16.12
C ASN A 275 -19.68 6.94 15.90
N TYR A 276 -18.71 6.20 15.33
CA TYR A 276 -18.79 4.75 15.19
C TYR A 276 -18.90 4.06 16.57
N LEU A 277 -18.14 4.51 17.56
CA LEU A 277 -18.16 3.96 18.91
C LEU A 277 -19.49 4.22 19.63
N ASN A 278 -20.04 5.43 19.47
CA ASN A 278 -21.32 5.79 20.07
C ASN A 278 -22.52 5.09 19.44
N ASN A 279 -22.46 4.72 18.15
CA ASN A 279 -23.55 4.05 17.44
C ASN A 279 -23.52 2.52 17.54
N LYS A 280 -22.47 1.93 18.17
CA LYS A 280 -22.40 0.50 18.48
C LYS A 280 -23.03 0.13 19.82
N ILE A 281 -23.53 1.12 20.57
CA ILE A 281 -24.34 0.97 21.78
C ILE A 281 -25.81 1.15 21.37
#